data_24fbbed495779e05ead7375993337876
#
_entry.id   24fbbed495779e05ead7375993337876
#
_cell.length_a   1.000
_cell.length_b   1.000
_cell.length_c   1.000
_cell.angle_alpha   90.00
_cell.angle_beta   90.00
_cell.angle_gamma   90.00
#
_symmetry.space_group_name_H-M   'P 1'
#
loop_
_entity.id
_entity.type
_entity.pdbx_description
1 polymer ?
#
loop_
_entity_poly.entity_id
_entity_poly.type
_entity_poly.pdbx_seq_one_letter_code
_entity_poly.pdbx_strand_id
1 'polypeptide(L)'
;MAEREFDTLTTQRGSLAKLAEAIATKQSAFLTVTQGESQGRRLKLGDVPVTMGRSADCDFRLLNRAISRLHCRVWRDNSGFWVRDLNSTNKTYLNDRPVVEARLKDGDFITVGGTVVQFTQEKDVDHAAQSEFFDLVTHDQLTGLSQRRVFEQSLEQEIARSVRRGREFVLALIDVDELSRINREWGKAAGDDVLKQVARALKAGLREEDLLCRFGGEEFAALLPETGKEEAEKLLNAVRSAISNVEFFIQGESRSASVSIGAVLWSPDYKTAAATLEGAEQKLKAAKEAGRNRLVI
;
A
#
# COMPACT_ATOMS: atom_id res chain seq x y z
N MET A 1 -2.31 6.55 29.15
CA MET A 1 -2.69 6.69 27.75
C MET A 1 -1.52 6.55 26.79
N ALA A 2 -0.37 7.17 27.03
CA ALA A 2 0.81 7.10 26.17
C ALA A 2 1.40 5.68 25.95
N GLU A 3 1.35 4.79 26.94
CA GLU A 3 1.94 3.44 26.82
C GLU A 3 1.16 2.52 25.84
N ARG A 4 -0.16 2.67 25.69
CA ARG A 4 -0.98 1.85 24.78
C ARG A 4 -0.91 2.30 23.32
N GLU A 5 -0.70 3.57 23.05
CA GLU A 5 -0.39 4.07 21.69
C GLU A 5 0.99 3.60 21.22
N PHE A 6 1.95 3.54 22.14
CA PHE A 6 3.29 3.04 21.87
C PHE A 6 3.28 1.55 21.47
N ASP A 7 2.46 0.72 22.11
CA ASP A 7 2.32 -0.71 21.81
C ASP A 7 1.70 -0.97 20.44
N THR A 8 0.68 -0.19 20.06
CA THR A 8 0.03 -0.33 18.74
C THR A 8 0.96 0.11 17.61
N LEU A 9 1.69 1.21 17.79
CA LEU A 9 2.68 1.70 16.84
C LEU A 9 3.89 0.77 16.73
N THR A 10 4.30 0.13 17.82
CA THR A 10 5.42 -0.83 17.83
C THR A 10 5.02 -2.12 17.12
N THR A 11 3.80 -2.60 17.31
CA THR A 11 3.25 -3.80 16.64
C THR A 11 3.09 -3.55 15.13
N GLN A 12 2.60 -2.38 14.72
CA GLN A 12 2.50 -2.01 13.31
C GLN A 12 3.88 -1.85 12.65
N ARG A 13 4.85 -1.21 13.32
CA ARG A 13 6.23 -1.11 12.82
C ARG A 13 6.89 -2.48 12.66
N GLY A 14 6.66 -3.40 13.60
CA GLY A 14 7.16 -4.77 13.49
C GLY A 14 6.54 -5.55 12.34
N SER A 15 5.26 -5.35 12.06
CA SER A 15 4.55 -5.97 10.93
C SER A 15 5.01 -5.40 9.59
N LEU A 16 5.16 -4.07 9.50
CA LEU A 16 5.68 -3.38 8.30
C LEU A 16 7.13 -3.77 8.00
N ALA A 17 7.99 -3.88 9.02
CA ALA A 17 9.37 -4.31 8.84
C ALA A 17 9.46 -5.75 8.32
N LYS A 18 8.67 -6.68 8.88
CA LYS A 18 8.60 -8.08 8.41
C LYS A 18 8.06 -8.19 6.98
N LEU A 19 7.05 -7.41 6.61
CA LEU A 19 6.49 -7.40 5.27
C LEU A 19 7.48 -6.78 4.26
N ALA A 20 8.14 -5.69 4.63
CA ALA A 20 9.21 -5.09 3.82
C ALA A 20 10.40 -6.05 3.62
N GLU A 21 10.76 -6.82 4.63
CA GLU A 21 11.79 -7.85 4.56
C GLU A 21 11.34 -9.03 3.68
N ALA A 22 10.08 -9.44 3.75
CA ALA A 22 9.50 -10.48 2.89
C ALA A 22 9.44 -10.04 1.41
N ILE A 23 9.12 -8.76 1.14
CA ILE A 23 9.16 -8.18 -0.21
C ILE A 23 10.61 -8.09 -0.73
N ALA A 24 11.57 -7.74 0.13
CA ALA A 24 12.98 -7.61 -0.25
C ALA A 24 13.68 -8.94 -0.52
N THR A 25 13.16 -10.08 0.00
CA THR A 25 13.82 -11.39 -0.05
C THR A 25 13.36 -12.28 -1.19
N LYS A 26 12.24 -12.03 -1.84
CA LYS A 26 11.81 -12.81 -3.01
C LYS A 26 12.44 -12.27 -4.29
N GLN A 27 13.56 -12.87 -4.68
CA GLN A 27 14.16 -12.66 -5.99
C GLN A 27 13.85 -13.88 -6.87
N SER A 28 13.15 -13.65 -7.98
CA SER A 28 13.03 -14.64 -9.03
C SER A 28 14.26 -14.60 -9.93
N ALA A 29 14.76 -15.76 -10.29
CA ALA A 29 15.85 -15.88 -11.23
C ALA A 29 15.39 -16.61 -12.49
N PHE A 30 15.98 -16.26 -13.60
CA PHE A 30 15.61 -16.78 -14.92
C PHE A 30 16.86 -17.15 -15.73
N LEU A 31 16.70 -18.16 -16.57
CA LEU A 31 17.61 -18.50 -17.64
C LEU A 31 16.94 -18.15 -18.97
N THR A 32 17.52 -17.27 -19.77
CA THR A 32 16.98 -16.87 -21.07
C THR A 32 17.99 -17.16 -22.17
N VAL A 33 17.61 -17.91 -23.19
CA VAL A 33 18.47 -18.14 -24.36
C VAL A 33 18.55 -16.85 -25.16
N THR A 34 19.75 -16.25 -25.22
CA THR A 34 20.00 -15.01 -25.95
C THR A 34 20.60 -15.27 -27.34
N GLN A 35 21.25 -16.44 -27.54
CA GLN A 35 21.81 -16.84 -28.83
C GLN A 35 21.74 -18.36 -29.01
N GLY A 36 21.35 -18.81 -30.21
CA GLY A 36 21.26 -20.23 -30.60
C GLY A 36 19.86 -20.62 -31.09
N GLU A 37 19.67 -21.92 -31.43
CA GLU A 37 18.43 -22.43 -32.03
C GLU A 37 17.15 -22.22 -31.17
N SER A 38 17.31 -22.04 -29.86
CA SER A 38 16.20 -21.84 -28.92
C SER A 38 16.12 -20.40 -28.40
N GLN A 39 16.58 -19.42 -29.18
CA GLN A 39 16.60 -17.99 -28.80
C GLN A 39 15.21 -17.52 -28.35
N GLY A 40 15.18 -16.74 -27.24
CA GLY A 40 13.96 -16.22 -26.61
C GLY A 40 13.30 -17.19 -25.63
N ARG A 41 13.73 -18.47 -25.59
CA ARG A 41 13.20 -19.40 -24.59
C ARG A 41 13.68 -19.01 -23.20
N ARG A 42 12.75 -18.97 -22.25
CA ARG A 42 12.99 -18.55 -20.87
C ARG A 42 12.52 -19.63 -19.89
N LEU A 43 13.28 -19.85 -18.82
CA LEU A 43 12.94 -20.74 -17.72
C LEU A 43 13.10 -20.01 -16.40
N LYS A 44 12.08 -20.06 -15.54
CA LYS A 44 12.15 -19.56 -14.17
C LYS A 44 12.86 -20.59 -13.31
N LEU A 45 13.86 -20.14 -12.52
CA LEU A 45 14.55 -20.97 -11.54
C LEU A 45 13.79 -20.96 -10.21
N GLY A 46 13.51 -22.15 -9.68
CA GLY A 46 12.94 -22.38 -8.37
C GLY A 46 14.00 -22.86 -7.37
N ASP A 47 13.52 -23.51 -6.31
CA ASP A 47 14.40 -24.13 -5.29
C ASP A 47 14.94 -25.50 -5.74
N VAL A 48 14.38 -26.07 -6.82
CA VAL A 48 14.84 -27.34 -7.38
C VAL A 48 15.95 -27.07 -8.41
N PRO A 49 17.06 -27.81 -8.37
CA PRO A 49 18.13 -27.70 -9.35
C PRO A 49 17.64 -27.97 -10.77
N VAL A 50 18.11 -27.20 -11.72
CA VAL A 50 17.76 -27.28 -13.15
C VAL A 50 18.93 -27.84 -13.94
N THR A 51 18.68 -28.90 -14.73
CA THR A 51 19.66 -29.50 -15.66
C THR A 51 19.50 -28.88 -17.04
N MET A 52 20.62 -28.52 -17.70
CA MET A 52 20.68 -28.04 -19.08
C MET A 52 21.44 -29.06 -19.95
N GLY A 53 20.89 -29.32 -21.13
CA GLY A 53 21.49 -30.22 -22.09
C GLY A 53 20.58 -30.49 -23.30
N ARG A 54 21.04 -31.36 -24.23
CA ARG A 54 20.24 -31.67 -25.44
C ARG A 54 19.27 -32.82 -25.25
N SER A 55 19.38 -33.61 -24.14
CA SER A 55 18.42 -34.69 -23.86
C SER A 55 17.02 -34.13 -23.60
N ALA A 56 16.01 -34.92 -23.92
CA ALA A 56 14.63 -34.64 -23.57
C ALA A 56 14.39 -34.65 -22.03
N ASP A 57 15.26 -35.36 -21.32
CA ASP A 57 15.19 -35.49 -19.85
C ASP A 57 15.74 -34.28 -19.09
N CYS A 58 16.33 -33.28 -19.82
CA CYS A 58 16.79 -32.06 -19.20
C CYS A 58 15.62 -31.08 -18.94
N ASP A 59 15.63 -30.43 -17.78
CA ASP A 59 14.65 -29.41 -17.41
C ASP A 59 14.68 -28.23 -18.40
N PHE A 60 15.88 -27.85 -18.87
CA PHE A 60 16.09 -26.84 -19.87
C PHE A 60 16.80 -27.43 -21.09
N ARG A 61 16.00 -28.06 -21.96
CA ARG A 61 16.51 -28.68 -23.18
C ARG A 61 16.97 -27.64 -24.19
N LEU A 62 18.18 -27.78 -24.71
CA LEU A 62 18.81 -26.93 -25.72
C LEU A 62 19.12 -27.74 -26.98
N LEU A 63 18.57 -27.32 -28.14
CA LEU A 63 18.61 -28.11 -29.39
C LEU A 63 19.88 -27.81 -30.20
N ASN A 64 21.07 -28.11 -29.67
CA ASN A 64 22.32 -27.96 -30.41
C ASN A 64 23.19 -29.22 -30.29
N ARG A 65 23.73 -29.72 -31.41
CA ARG A 65 24.54 -30.95 -31.45
C ARG A 65 25.84 -30.85 -30.67
N ALA A 66 26.38 -29.62 -30.52
CA ALA A 66 27.58 -29.37 -29.71
C ALA A 66 27.30 -29.40 -28.19
N ILE A 67 26.07 -29.51 -27.78
CA ILE A 67 25.68 -29.61 -26.37
C ILE A 67 25.61 -31.10 -25.97
N SER A 68 26.22 -31.48 -24.85
CA SER A 68 26.13 -32.81 -24.29
C SER A 68 24.68 -33.14 -23.89
N ARG A 69 24.33 -34.45 -23.85
CA ARG A 69 23.00 -34.90 -23.44
C ARG A 69 22.61 -34.28 -22.09
N LEU A 70 23.50 -34.39 -21.11
CA LEU A 70 23.48 -33.69 -19.84
C LEU A 70 24.75 -32.82 -19.82
N HIS A 71 24.64 -31.48 -19.82
CA HIS A 71 25.78 -30.59 -20.02
C HIS A 71 26.17 -29.86 -18.76
N CYS A 72 25.28 -29.14 -18.14
CA CYS A 72 25.50 -28.45 -16.88
C CYS A 72 24.24 -28.42 -16.03
N ARG A 73 24.40 -27.98 -14.79
CA ARG A 73 23.34 -27.87 -13.79
C ARG A 73 23.41 -26.50 -13.14
N VAL A 74 22.25 -25.88 -12.96
CA VAL A 74 22.09 -24.62 -12.21
C VAL A 74 21.25 -24.91 -10.97
N TRP A 75 21.65 -24.39 -9.83
CA TRP A 75 20.90 -24.53 -8.57
C TRP A 75 21.07 -23.31 -7.69
N ARG A 76 20.23 -23.21 -6.66
CA ARG A 76 20.31 -22.22 -5.61
C ARG A 76 20.71 -22.87 -4.28
N ASP A 77 21.54 -22.16 -3.50
CA ASP A 77 21.80 -22.44 -2.10
C ASP A 77 21.64 -21.16 -1.25
N ASN A 78 21.98 -21.24 0.03
CA ASN A 78 21.90 -20.10 0.96
C ASN A 78 22.81 -18.93 0.56
N SER A 79 23.81 -19.15 -0.29
CA SER A 79 24.77 -18.14 -0.74
C SER A 79 24.41 -17.53 -2.12
N GLY A 80 23.45 -18.11 -2.85
CA GLY A 80 23.00 -17.63 -4.15
C GLY A 80 22.86 -18.73 -5.21
N PHE A 81 22.95 -18.34 -6.48
CA PHE A 81 22.85 -19.25 -7.61
C PHE A 81 24.21 -19.72 -8.10
N TRP A 82 24.28 -20.96 -8.57
CA TRP A 82 25.49 -21.62 -9.01
C TRP A 82 25.28 -22.35 -10.33
N VAL A 83 26.33 -22.48 -11.12
CA VAL A 83 26.40 -23.38 -12.29
C VAL A 83 27.54 -24.33 -12.13
N ARG A 84 27.34 -25.61 -12.54
CA ARG A 84 28.38 -26.67 -12.57
C ARG A 84 28.31 -27.38 -13.90
N ASP A 85 29.49 -27.57 -14.52
CA ASP A 85 29.67 -28.43 -15.67
C ASP A 85 29.55 -29.90 -15.24
N LEU A 86 28.84 -30.71 -16.01
CA LEU A 86 28.61 -32.14 -15.73
C LEU A 86 29.49 -33.02 -16.62
N ASN A 87 30.80 -32.71 -16.67
CA ASN A 87 31.77 -33.36 -17.55
C ASN A 87 31.37 -33.32 -19.01
N SER A 88 30.94 -32.17 -19.47
CA SER A 88 30.50 -31.94 -20.84
C SER A 88 31.68 -32.02 -21.81
N THR A 89 31.40 -32.41 -23.07
CA THR A 89 32.41 -32.53 -24.12
C THR A 89 33.04 -31.17 -24.46
N ASN A 90 32.22 -30.13 -24.57
CA ASN A 90 32.64 -28.80 -25.03
C ASN A 90 32.74 -27.78 -23.89
N LYS A 91 32.72 -28.22 -22.63
CA LYS A 91 32.80 -27.38 -21.44
C LYS A 91 31.68 -26.37 -21.33
N THR A 92 31.44 -25.92 -20.09
CA THR A 92 30.58 -24.79 -19.74
C THR A 92 31.43 -23.55 -19.54
N TYR A 93 31.05 -22.45 -20.16
CA TYR A 93 31.74 -21.15 -19.99
C TYR A 93 30.82 -20.16 -19.28
N LEU A 94 31.39 -19.42 -18.36
CA LEU A 94 30.75 -18.30 -17.68
C LEU A 94 31.46 -17.02 -18.07
N ASN A 95 30.79 -16.10 -18.77
CA ASN A 95 31.38 -14.88 -19.31
C ASN A 95 32.71 -15.17 -20.04
N ASP A 96 32.65 -16.09 -21.02
CA ASP A 96 33.76 -16.55 -21.87
C ASP A 96 34.91 -17.28 -21.15
N ARG A 97 34.78 -17.60 -19.86
CA ARG A 97 35.79 -18.37 -19.11
C ARG A 97 35.27 -19.77 -18.82
N PRO A 98 36.05 -20.83 -19.12
CA PRO A 98 35.64 -22.17 -18.80
C PRO A 98 35.54 -22.39 -17.30
N VAL A 99 34.46 -23.03 -16.84
CA VAL A 99 34.22 -23.29 -15.41
C VAL A 99 33.86 -24.72 -15.18
N VAL A 100 34.30 -25.25 -14.03
CA VAL A 100 33.82 -26.52 -13.48
C VAL A 100 32.62 -26.23 -12.59
N GLU A 101 32.76 -25.23 -11.74
CA GLU A 101 31.70 -24.71 -10.89
C GLU A 101 31.92 -23.23 -10.66
N ALA A 102 30.86 -22.42 -10.70
CA ALA A 102 30.95 -20.98 -10.47
C ALA A 102 29.63 -20.44 -9.89
N ARG A 103 29.77 -19.37 -9.11
CA ARG A 103 28.61 -18.59 -8.63
C ARG A 103 28.13 -17.66 -9.72
N LEU A 104 26.80 -17.63 -9.92
CA LEU A 104 26.15 -16.74 -10.89
C LEU A 104 25.81 -15.39 -10.24
N LYS A 105 25.97 -14.35 -11.04
CA LYS A 105 25.54 -12.98 -10.73
C LYS A 105 24.53 -12.51 -11.77
N ASP A 106 23.69 -11.56 -11.39
CA ASP A 106 22.75 -10.95 -12.33
C ASP A 106 23.46 -10.42 -13.58
N GLY A 107 22.91 -10.79 -14.75
CA GLY A 107 23.47 -10.43 -16.05
C GLY A 107 24.50 -11.40 -16.61
N ASP A 108 24.93 -12.43 -15.87
CA ASP A 108 25.95 -13.40 -16.33
C ASP A 108 25.48 -14.20 -17.56
N PHE A 109 26.44 -14.52 -18.44
CA PHE A 109 26.22 -15.34 -19.64
C PHE A 109 26.84 -16.71 -19.48
N ILE A 110 26.02 -17.77 -19.61
CA ILE A 110 26.43 -19.16 -19.60
C ILE A 110 26.45 -19.64 -21.05
N THR A 111 27.65 -20.00 -21.55
CA THR A 111 27.78 -20.53 -22.90
C THR A 111 28.00 -22.05 -22.87
N VAL A 112 27.18 -22.80 -23.59
CA VAL A 112 27.19 -24.24 -23.71
C VAL A 112 27.06 -24.64 -25.19
N GLY A 113 28.13 -25.21 -25.75
CA GLY A 113 28.12 -25.70 -27.15
C GLY A 113 27.71 -24.62 -28.18
N GLY A 114 28.11 -23.36 -27.96
CA GLY A 114 27.78 -22.23 -28.86
C GLY A 114 26.38 -21.61 -28.64
N THR A 115 25.59 -22.14 -27.70
CA THR A 115 24.34 -21.52 -27.25
C THR A 115 24.64 -20.64 -26.05
N VAL A 116 24.16 -19.39 -26.04
CA VAL A 116 24.34 -18.45 -24.96
C VAL A 116 23.04 -18.32 -24.17
N VAL A 117 23.13 -18.51 -22.86
CA VAL A 117 22.02 -18.40 -21.91
C VAL A 117 22.36 -17.31 -20.90
N GLN A 118 21.56 -16.28 -20.83
CA GLN A 118 21.69 -15.24 -19.84
C GLN A 118 20.99 -15.63 -18.56
N PHE A 119 21.70 -15.49 -17.44
CA PHE A 119 21.14 -15.58 -16.10
C PHE A 119 20.70 -14.16 -15.67
N THR A 120 19.46 -14.01 -15.24
CA THR A 120 18.94 -12.74 -14.71
C THR A 120 18.24 -12.96 -13.38
N GLN A 121 18.41 -12.00 -12.47
CA GLN A 121 17.68 -11.91 -11.21
C GLN A 121 16.72 -10.73 -11.28
N GLU A 122 15.44 -11.02 -11.30
CA GLU A 122 14.40 -10.00 -11.20
C GLU A 122 13.90 -9.98 -9.76
N LYS A 123 13.73 -8.79 -9.19
CA LYS A 123 12.96 -8.69 -7.96
C LYS A 123 11.55 -9.14 -8.29
N ASP A 124 11.13 -10.25 -7.73
CA ASP A 124 9.73 -10.63 -7.76
C ASP A 124 8.99 -9.53 -7.00
N VAL A 125 8.37 -8.64 -7.74
CA VAL A 125 7.37 -7.77 -7.18
C VAL A 125 6.18 -8.68 -6.93
N ASP A 126 6.08 -9.18 -5.71
CA ASP A 126 4.86 -9.85 -5.25
C ASP A 126 3.78 -8.78 -5.25
N HIS A 127 3.03 -8.68 -6.34
CA HIS A 127 1.97 -7.68 -6.51
C HIS A 127 0.96 -7.75 -5.36
N ALA A 128 0.74 -8.93 -4.79
CA ALA A 128 -0.13 -9.09 -3.63
C ALA A 128 0.51 -8.49 -2.37
N ALA A 129 1.77 -8.81 -2.07
CA ALA A 129 2.49 -8.24 -0.93
C ALA A 129 2.75 -6.74 -1.10
N GLN A 130 2.99 -6.28 -2.33
CA GLN A 130 3.15 -4.86 -2.62
C GLN A 130 1.83 -4.10 -2.47
N SER A 131 0.71 -4.68 -2.92
CA SER A 131 -0.62 -4.11 -2.72
C SER A 131 -0.98 -4.07 -1.23
N GLU A 132 -0.76 -5.16 -0.50
CA GLU A 132 -0.97 -5.22 0.94
C GLU A 132 -0.11 -4.21 1.70
N PHE A 133 1.18 -4.08 1.33
CA PHE A 133 2.06 -3.06 1.90
C PHE A 133 1.57 -1.64 1.57
N PHE A 134 1.15 -1.40 0.33
CA PHE A 134 0.60 -0.12 -0.08
C PHE A 134 -0.67 0.21 0.72
N ASP A 135 -1.58 -0.76 0.89
CA ASP A 135 -2.79 -0.58 1.69
C ASP A 135 -2.48 -0.31 3.17
N LEU A 136 -1.50 -1.01 3.75
CA LEU A 136 -1.06 -0.79 5.13
C LEU A 136 -0.47 0.61 5.37
N VAL A 137 0.21 1.19 4.39
CA VAL A 137 0.85 2.52 4.52
C VAL A 137 -0.05 3.67 4.09
N THR A 138 -1.14 3.39 3.37
CA THR A 138 -2.04 4.42 2.83
C THR A 138 -3.41 4.44 3.47
N HIS A 139 -3.86 3.32 4.07
CA HIS A 139 -5.19 3.19 4.65
C HIS A 139 -5.16 2.87 6.15
N ASP A 140 -6.12 3.40 6.88
CA ASP A 140 -6.36 3.07 8.29
C ASP A 140 -6.97 1.66 8.41
N GLN A 141 -6.36 0.79 9.22
CA GLN A 141 -6.72 -0.62 9.31
C GLN A 141 -8.09 -0.87 9.96
N LEU A 142 -8.59 0.07 10.76
CA LEU A 142 -9.89 -0.05 11.41
C LEU A 142 -11.03 0.33 10.46
N THR A 143 -10.87 1.43 9.75
CA THR A 143 -11.95 2.06 8.95
C THR A 143 -11.83 1.83 7.45
N GLY A 144 -10.64 1.45 6.96
CA GLY A 144 -10.34 1.33 5.54
C GLY A 144 -10.25 2.67 4.79
N LEU A 145 -10.29 3.78 5.51
CA LEU A 145 -10.14 5.12 4.93
C LEU A 145 -8.68 5.49 4.75
N SER A 146 -8.39 6.52 3.95
CA SER A 146 -7.03 7.03 3.80
C SER A 146 -6.42 7.43 5.14
N GLN A 147 -5.10 7.29 5.27
CA GLN A 147 -4.37 7.79 6.44
C GLN A 147 -4.12 9.30 6.33
N ARG A 148 -3.93 9.95 7.47
CA ARG A 148 -3.64 11.39 7.61
C ARG A 148 -2.55 11.86 6.65
N ARG A 149 -1.43 11.13 6.54
CA ARG A 149 -0.31 11.52 5.67
C ARG A 149 -0.71 11.64 4.20
N VAL A 150 -1.52 10.71 3.70
CA VAL A 150 -2.01 10.73 2.31
C VAL A 150 -2.94 11.93 2.10
N PHE A 151 -3.77 12.20 3.09
CA PHE A 151 -4.68 13.33 3.07
C PHE A 151 -3.94 14.68 3.05
N GLU A 152 -2.94 14.87 3.90
CA GLU A 152 -2.14 16.10 3.96
C GLU A 152 -1.44 16.38 2.62
N GLN A 153 -0.88 15.34 1.99
CA GLN A 153 -0.29 15.47 0.65
C GLN A 153 -1.33 15.89 -0.42
N SER A 154 -2.53 15.33 -0.34
CA SER A 154 -3.62 15.67 -1.26
C SER A 154 -4.14 17.09 -1.04
N LEU A 155 -4.20 17.54 0.20
CA LEU A 155 -4.56 18.92 0.56
C LEU A 155 -3.55 19.92 -0.03
N GLU A 156 -2.24 19.66 0.08
CA GLU A 156 -1.21 20.50 -0.53
C GLU A 156 -1.36 20.58 -2.06
N GLN A 157 -1.67 19.44 -2.69
CA GLN A 157 -1.91 19.41 -4.14
C GLN A 157 -3.16 20.21 -4.53
N GLU A 158 -4.24 20.10 -3.75
CA GLU A 158 -5.48 20.84 -4.03
C GLU A 158 -5.30 22.34 -3.85
N ILE A 159 -4.58 22.78 -2.82
CA ILE A 159 -4.19 24.18 -2.65
C ILE A 159 -3.45 24.67 -3.90
N ALA A 160 -2.44 23.90 -4.36
CA ALA A 160 -1.67 24.28 -5.55
C ALA A 160 -2.52 24.30 -6.83
N ARG A 161 -3.55 23.46 -6.95
CA ARG A 161 -4.52 23.46 -8.06
C ARG A 161 -5.43 24.69 -7.99
N SER A 162 -5.96 24.99 -6.80
CA SER A 162 -6.87 26.11 -6.54
C SER A 162 -6.19 27.45 -6.80
N VAL A 163 -4.96 27.64 -6.36
CA VAL A 163 -4.14 28.81 -6.68
C VAL A 163 -3.99 29.01 -8.20
N ARG A 164 -3.73 27.92 -8.96
CA ARG A 164 -3.50 28.02 -10.41
C ARG A 164 -4.77 28.23 -11.22
N ARG A 165 -5.88 27.65 -10.77
CA ARG A 165 -7.14 27.58 -11.57
C ARG A 165 -8.26 28.46 -11.04
N GLY A 166 -8.09 29.12 -9.87
CA GLY A 166 -9.12 29.91 -9.22
C GLY A 166 -10.32 29.08 -8.77
N ARG A 167 -10.10 27.80 -8.40
CA ARG A 167 -11.18 26.91 -7.97
C ARG A 167 -11.30 26.92 -6.45
N GLU A 168 -12.52 26.80 -5.98
CA GLU A 168 -12.83 26.68 -4.57
C GLU A 168 -12.77 25.21 -4.14
N PHE A 169 -12.47 24.97 -2.87
CA PHE A 169 -12.68 23.69 -2.21
C PHE A 169 -13.02 23.92 -0.74
N VAL A 170 -13.63 22.92 -0.12
CA VAL A 170 -13.90 22.94 1.32
C VAL A 170 -13.09 21.85 2.01
N LEU A 171 -12.44 22.22 3.12
CA LEU A 171 -11.83 21.31 4.08
C LEU A 171 -12.75 21.19 5.28
N ALA A 172 -13.12 19.95 5.67
CA ALA A 172 -13.89 19.67 6.86
C ALA A 172 -13.13 18.74 7.81
N LEU A 173 -13.09 19.08 9.08
CA LEU A 173 -12.70 18.18 10.18
C LEU A 173 -13.96 17.72 10.90
N ILE A 174 -14.02 16.41 11.21
CA ILE A 174 -15.19 15.74 11.73
C ILE A 174 -14.75 14.92 12.93
N ASP A 175 -15.41 15.07 14.06
CA ASP A 175 -15.09 14.37 15.29
C ASP A 175 -16.32 13.64 15.84
N VAL A 176 -16.12 12.41 16.28
CA VAL A 176 -17.19 11.60 16.88
C VAL A 176 -17.43 12.06 18.29
N ASP A 177 -18.62 12.61 18.54
CA ASP A 177 -18.98 13.14 19.84
C ASP A 177 -18.98 12.05 20.93
N GLU A 178 -18.32 12.35 22.03
CA GLU A 178 -18.32 11.53 23.25
C GLU A 178 -17.82 10.09 23.07
N LEU A 179 -16.98 9.79 22.06
CA LEU A 179 -16.42 8.43 21.86
C LEU A 179 -15.70 7.91 23.12
N SER A 180 -15.02 8.78 23.84
CA SER A 180 -14.37 8.43 25.13
C SER A 180 -15.36 7.94 26.18
N ARG A 181 -16.61 8.43 26.18
CA ARG A 181 -17.68 7.93 27.06
C ARG A 181 -18.12 6.54 26.61
N ILE A 182 -18.32 6.36 25.31
CA ILE A 182 -18.69 5.05 24.72
C ILE A 182 -17.63 4.01 25.09
N ASN A 183 -16.35 4.34 24.90
CA ASN A 183 -15.25 3.44 25.24
C ASN A 183 -15.21 3.06 26.73
N ARG A 184 -15.51 4.01 27.62
CA ARG A 184 -15.49 3.78 29.06
C ARG A 184 -16.67 2.93 29.53
N GLU A 185 -17.87 3.15 28.97
CA GLU A 185 -19.10 2.46 29.36
C GLU A 185 -19.21 1.06 28.75
N TRP A 186 -18.80 0.87 27.50
CA TRP A 186 -19.02 -0.38 26.73
C TRP A 186 -17.75 -1.03 26.17
N GLY A 187 -16.59 -0.47 26.51
CA GLY A 187 -15.31 -1.01 26.08
C GLY A 187 -14.87 -0.53 24.70
N LYS A 188 -13.58 -0.72 24.43
CA LYS A 188 -12.95 -0.23 23.19
C LYS A 188 -13.55 -0.83 21.92
N ALA A 189 -13.97 -2.10 21.96
CA ALA A 189 -14.58 -2.77 20.80
C ALA A 189 -15.87 -2.07 20.32
N ALA A 190 -16.69 -1.58 21.28
CA ALA A 190 -17.89 -0.80 20.96
C ALA A 190 -17.55 0.53 20.26
N GLY A 191 -16.54 1.24 20.77
CA GLY A 191 -16.07 2.46 20.10
C GLY A 191 -15.46 2.21 18.72
N ASP A 192 -14.72 1.12 18.55
CA ASP A 192 -14.18 0.72 17.25
C ASP A 192 -15.32 0.43 16.25
N ASP A 193 -16.42 -0.18 16.69
CA ASP A 193 -17.59 -0.42 15.83
C ASP A 193 -18.33 0.86 15.49
N VAL A 194 -18.44 1.81 16.41
CA VAL A 194 -18.96 3.16 16.12
C VAL A 194 -18.11 3.85 15.06
N LEU A 195 -16.78 3.84 15.20
CA LEU A 195 -15.85 4.44 14.22
C LEU A 195 -16.01 3.83 12.83
N LYS A 196 -16.14 2.49 12.72
CA LYS A 196 -16.39 1.81 11.44
C LYS A 196 -17.70 2.25 10.79
N GLN A 197 -18.76 2.36 11.57
CA GLN A 197 -20.07 2.74 11.05
C GLN A 197 -20.09 4.22 10.65
N VAL A 198 -19.51 5.11 11.44
CA VAL A 198 -19.33 6.53 11.08
C VAL A 198 -18.53 6.65 9.78
N ALA A 199 -17.42 5.92 9.64
CA ALA A 199 -16.62 5.90 8.42
C ALA A 199 -17.44 5.46 7.19
N ARG A 200 -18.29 4.42 7.33
CA ARG A 200 -19.20 3.98 6.25
C ARG A 200 -20.23 5.04 5.89
N ALA A 201 -20.84 5.69 6.89
CA ALA A 201 -21.84 6.71 6.65
C ALA A 201 -21.22 7.97 5.98
N LEU A 202 -20.02 8.38 6.42
CA LEU A 202 -19.25 9.45 5.78
C LEU A 202 -18.97 9.10 4.31
N LYS A 203 -18.44 7.90 4.05
CA LYS A 203 -18.11 7.44 2.70
C LYS A 203 -19.34 7.34 1.79
N ALA A 204 -20.49 6.93 2.32
CA ALA A 204 -21.73 6.83 1.54
C ALA A 204 -22.35 8.19 1.24
N GLY A 205 -22.09 9.19 2.07
CA GLY A 205 -22.64 10.55 1.90
C GLY A 205 -21.76 11.50 1.11
N LEU A 206 -20.52 11.12 0.80
CA LEU A 206 -19.56 11.91 0.02
C LEU A 206 -19.49 11.40 -1.42
N ARG A 207 -18.98 12.22 -2.33
CA ARG A 207 -18.81 11.89 -3.75
C ARG A 207 -17.54 11.04 -3.96
N GLU A 208 -17.41 10.45 -5.14
CA GLU A 208 -16.23 9.65 -5.51
C GLU A 208 -14.94 10.50 -5.58
N GLU A 209 -15.06 11.76 -6.01
CA GLU A 209 -13.97 12.73 -6.07
C GLU A 209 -13.57 13.32 -4.72
N ASP A 210 -14.44 13.21 -3.70
CA ASP A 210 -14.14 13.69 -2.36
C ASP A 210 -13.15 12.77 -1.66
N LEU A 211 -12.17 13.34 -0.99
CA LEU A 211 -11.21 12.56 -0.23
C LEU A 211 -11.61 12.53 1.24
N LEU A 212 -11.73 11.32 1.77
CA LEU A 212 -12.03 11.07 3.18
C LEU A 212 -10.89 10.33 3.84
N CYS A 213 -10.46 10.76 5.01
CA CYS A 213 -9.45 10.07 5.80
C CYS A 213 -9.83 9.95 7.27
N ARG A 214 -9.22 9.00 7.97
CA ARG A 214 -9.15 8.99 9.43
C ARG A 214 -7.96 9.83 9.85
N PHE A 215 -8.22 11.00 10.42
CA PHE A 215 -7.22 12.00 10.72
C PHE A 215 -6.53 11.78 12.07
N GLY A 216 -7.25 11.21 13.03
CA GLY A 216 -6.78 10.89 14.38
C GLY A 216 -7.58 9.75 15.00
N GLY A 217 -7.53 9.59 16.32
CA GLY A 217 -8.22 8.54 17.04
C GLY A 217 -9.72 8.48 16.77
N GLU A 218 -10.41 9.60 16.98
CA GLU A 218 -11.85 9.79 16.79
C GLU A 218 -12.18 10.85 15.72
N GLU A 219 -11.13 11.34 15.03
CA GLU A 219 -11.23 12.42 14.07
C GLU A 219 -11.13 11.92 12.64
N PHE A 220 -11.96 12.46 11.77
CA PHE A 220 -11.96 12.28 10.33
C PHE A 220 -11.73 13.63 9.64
N ALA A 221 -11.22 13.59 8.42
CA ALA A 221 -11.12 14.79 7.58
C ALA A 221 -11.67 14.49 6.18
N ALA A 222 -12.39 15.47 5.62
CA ALA A 222 -12.90 15.43 4.26
C ALA A 222 -12.38 16.63 3.47
N LEU A 223 -11.93 16.37 2.24
CA LEU A 223 -11.56 17.39 1.26
C LEU A 223 -12.58 17.31 0.12
N LEU A 224 -13.27 18.41 -0.11
CA LEU A 224 -14.35 18.53 -1.10
C LEU A 224 -13.90 19.46 -2.23
N PRO A 225 -13.28 18.94 -3.30
CA PRO A 225 -12.82 19.74 -4.43
C PRO A 225 -13.99 20.40 -5.16
N GLU A 226 -13.74 21.55 -5.76
CA GLU A 226 -14.71 22.27 -6.60
C GLU A 226 -16.08 22.48 -5.95
N THR A 227 -16.09 22.61 -4.62
CA THR A 227 -17.31 22.71 -3.81
C THR A 227 -17.34 24.06 -3.12
N GLY A 228 -18.42 24.83 -3.37
CA GLY A 228 -18.65 26.10 -2.72
C GLY A 228 -19.31 25.95 -1.34
N LYS A 229 -19.37 27.05 -0.59
CA LYS A 229 -19.87 27.07 0.81
C LYS A 229 -21.25 26.46 0.96
N GLU A 230 -22.24 26.92 0.17
CA GLU A 230 -23.64 26.48 0.32
C GLU A 230 -23.83 25.00 0.02
N GLU A 231 -23.09 24.47 -0.96
CA GLU A 231 -23.11 23.08 -1.33
C GLU A 231 -22.48 22.21 -0.24
N ALA A 232 -21.34 22.64 0.29
CA ALA A 232 -20.66 21.97 1.40
C ALA A 232 -21.56 21.96 2.66
N GLU A 233 -22.25 23.07 2.98
CA GLU A 233 -23.18 23.12 4.09
C GLU A 233 -24.31 22.10 3.96
N LYS A 234 -24.89 21.96 2.79
CA LYS A 234 -25.96 20.99 2.51
C LYS A 234 -25.43 19.56 2.65
N LEU A 235 -24.30 19.26 2.01
CA LEU A 235 -23.68 17.93 2.01
C LEU A 235 -23.28 17.50 3.42
N LEU A 236 -22.51 18.33 4.14
CA LEU A 236 -21.99 18.00 5.46
C LEU A 236 -23.11 17.90 6.50
N ASN A 237 -24.19 18.74 6.41
CA ASN A 237 -25.35 18.59 7.27
C ASN A 237 -26.15 17.33 6.96
N ALA A 238 -26.27 16.92 5.70
CA ALA A 238 -26.92 15.66 5.34
C ALA A 238 -26.19 14.47 5.93
N VAL A 239 -24.85 14.44 5.78
CA VAL A 239 -24.01 13.39 6.34
C VAL A 239 -24.07 13.36 7.88
N ARG A 240 -23.97 14.52 8.54
CA ARG A 240 -24.12 14.64 10.01
C ARG A 240 -25.46 14.08 10.48
N SER A 241 -26.55 14.46 9.80
CA SER A 241 -27.89 13.99 10.14
C SER A 241 -28.06 12.50 9.89
N ALA A 242 -27.48 11.99 8.80
CA ALA A 242 -27.48 10.54 8.54
C ALA A 242 -26.79 9.77 9.66
N ILE A 243 -25.61 10.24 10.14
CA ILE A 243 -24.89 9.60 11.24
C ILE A 243 -25.70 9.62 12.53
N SER A 244 -26.34 10.76 12.89
CA SER A 244 -27.14 10.88 14.11
C SER A 244 -28.40 10.01 14.11
N ASN A 245 -28.86 9.59 12.93
CA ASN A 245 -30.02 8.72 12.76
C ASN A 245 -29.65 7.23 12.65
N VAL A 246 -28.35 6.89 12.62
CA VAL A 246 -27.91 5.48 12.65
C VAL A 246 -28.06 4.93 14.06
N GLU A 247 -28.78 3.83 14.17
CA GLU A 247 -28.83 3.05 15.39
C GLU A 247 -27.63 2.11 15.48
N PHE A 248 -26.83 2.29 16.48
CA PHE A 248 -25.69 1.41 16.79
C PHE A 248 -26.13 0.37 17.80
N PHE A 249 -26.01 -0.91 17.50
CA PHE A 249 -26.32 -1.99 18.44
C PHE A 249 -25.07 -2.35 19.26
N ILE A 250 -25.08 -1.97 20.53
CA ILE A 250 -24.03 -2.29 21.48
C ILE A 250 -24.62 -3.21 22.55
N GLN A 251 -24.13 -4.43 22.68
CA GLN A 251 -24.61 -5.44 23.64
C GLN A 251 -26.14 -5.69 23.57
N GLY A 252 -26.72 -5.57 22.36
CA GLY A 252 -28.16 -5.78 22.14
C GLY A 252 -29.05 -4.56 22.40
N GLU A 253 -28.48 -3.42 22.83
CA GLU A 253 -29.20 -2.17 23.01
C GLU A 253 -28.92 -1.19 21.86
N SER A 254 -29.97 -0.53 21.38
CA SER A 254 -29.87 0.53 20.38
C SER A 254 -29.30 1.80 21.01
N ARG A 255 -28.30 2.40 20.37
CA ARG A 255 -27.66 3.63 20.77
C ARG A 255 -27.47 4.53 19.54
N SER A 256 -27.33 5.82 19.75
CA SER A 256 -26.98 6.80 18.71
C SER A 256 -25.63 7.42 19.00
N ALA A 257 -24.91 7.78 17.96
CA ALA A 257 -23.73 8.61 18.01
C ALA A 257 -23.93 9.84 17.13
N SER A 258 -23.29 10.93 17.48
CA SER A 258 -23.29 12.14 16.64
C SER A 258 -21.86 12.56 16.31
N VAL A 259 -21.76 13.48 15.37
CA VAL A 259 -20.49 14.09 14.97
C VAL A 259 -20.58 15.59 15.00
N SER A 260 -19.52 16.23 15.46
CA SER A 260 -19.30 17.66 15.30
C SER A 260 -18.40 17.92 14.09
N ILE A 261 -18.71 18.93 13.30
CA ILE A 261 -18.02 19.24 12.06
C ILE A 261 -17.55 20.68 12.07
N GLY A 262 -16.25 20.91 11.85
CA GLY A 262 -15.68 22.23 11.55
C GLY A 262 -15.20 22.26 10.12
N ALA A 263 -15.69 23.20 9.32
CA ALA A 263 -15.31 23.30 7.92
C ALA A 263 -14.85 24.71 7.56
N VAL A 264 -14.01 24.82 6.54
CA VAL A 264 -13.57 26.08 5.96
C VAL A 264 -13.65 26.02 4.44
N LEU A 265 -14.23 27.04 3.83
CA LEU A 265 -14.03 27.32 2.42
C LEU A 265 -12.61 27.87 2.26
N TRP A 266 -11.79 27.20 1.47
CA TRP A 266 -10.44 27.65 1.23
C TRP A 266 -10.43 28.99 0.46
N SER A 267 -9.58 29.89 0.92
CA SER A 267 -9.26 31.14 0.25
C SER A 267 -7.73 31.33 0.20
N PRO A 268 -7.21 32.21 -0.68
CA PRO A 268 -5.79 32.53 -0.74
C PRO A 268 -5.20 33.07 0.57
N ASP A 269 -6.02 33.48 1.52
CA ASP A 269 -5.59 33.90 2.87
C ASP A 269 -5.03 32.74 3.67
N TYR A 270 -5.51 31.51 3.41
CA TYR A 270 -4.92 30.28 3.93
C TYR A 270 -3.70 29.88 3.08
N LYS A 271 -2.56 30.48 3.37
CA LYS A 271 -1.34 30.32 2.57
C LYS A 271 -0.75 28.90 2.55
N THR A 272 -1.13 28.06 3.50
CA THR A 272 -0.56 26.70 3.68
C THR A 272 -1.64 25.71 4.10
N ALA A 273 -1.36 24.42 3.90
CA ALA A 273 -2.19 23.32 4.40
C ALA A 273 -2.38 23.41 5.92
N ALA A 274 -1.32 23.73 6.66
CA ALA A 274 -1.37 23.89 8.11
C ALA A 274 -2.35 25.00 8.54
N ALA A 275 -2.32 26.17 7.88
CA ALA A 275 -3.25 27.27 8.19
C ALA A 275 -4.72 26.90 7.83
N THR A 276 -4.93 26.14 6.75
CA THR A 276 -6.28 25.66 6.38
C THR A 276 -6.81 24.67 7.43
N LEU A 277 -5.96 23.74 7.89
CA LEU A 277 -6.30 22.79 8.96
C LEU A 277 -6.61 23.52 10.26
N GLU A 278 -5.77 24.46 10.67
CA GLU A 278 -6.00 25.27 11.87
C GLU A 278 -7.34 26.02 11.83
N GLY A 279 -7.71 26.59 10.68
CA GLY A 279 -9.02 27.20 10.48
C GLY A 279 -10.17 26.23 10.70
N ALA A 280 -10.07 25.02 10.16
CA ALA A 280 -11.07 23.96 10.36
C ALA A 280 -11.11 23.47 11.82
N GLU A 281 -9.97 23.36 12.50
CA GLU A 281 -9.89 23.00 13.93
C GLU A 281 -10.59 24.03 14.81
N GLN A 282 -10.41 25.31 14.55
CA GLN A 282 -11.10 26.39 15.27
C GLN A 282 -12.62 26.30 15.11
N LYS A 283 -13.10 26.00 13.90
CA LYS A 283 -14.53 25.78 13.60
C LYS A 283 -15.06 24.51 14.29
N LEU A 284 -14.30 23.42 14.28
CA LEU A 284 -14.66 22.18 14.98
C LEU A 284 -14.76 22.40 16.50
N LYS A 285 -13.82 23.13 17.08
CA LYS A 285 -13.88 23.53 18.48
C LYS A 285 -15.14 24.34 18.79
N ALA A 286 -15.47 25.32 17.96
CA ALA A 286 -16.70 26.10 18.10
C ALA A 286 -17.96 25.22 18.02
N ALA A 287 -17.98 24.22 17.13
CA ALA A 287 -19.08 23.26 17.02
C ALA A 287 -19.25 22.45 18.31
N LYS A 288 -18.15 21.97 18.92
CA LYS A 288 -18.16 21.24 20.17
C LYS A 288 -18.61 22.11 21.37
N GLU A 289 -18.11 23.33 21.46
CA GLU A 289 -18.48 24.30 22.51
C GLU A 289 -19.94 24.75 22.43
N ALA A 290 -20.47 24.87 21.23
CA ALA A 290 -21.88 25.27 21.01
C ALA A 290 -22.89 24.13 21.28
N GLY A 291 -22.46 22.96 21.77
CA GLY A 291 -23.32 21.84 22.19
C GLY A 291 -23.26 20.62 21.28
N ARG A 292 -22.22 20.46 20.49
CA ARG A 292 -21.96 19.30 19.62
C ARG A 292 -23.04 19.04 18.56
N ASN A 293 -22.95 17.91 17.84
CA ASN A 293 -23.88 17.48 16.79
C ASN A 293 -24.25 18.60 15.81
N ARG A 294 -23.26 19.33 15.30
CA ARG A 294 -23.46 20.46 14.39
C ARG A 294 -22.29 20.70 13.46
N LEU A 295 -22.58 21.44 12.42
CA LEU A 295 -21.60 22.01 11.50
C LEU A 295 -21.36 23.48 11.85
N VAL A 296 -20.10 23.90 11.84
CA VAL A 296 -19.67 25.32 11.78
C VAL A 296 -18.74 25.47 10.58
N ILE A 297 -19.05 26.37 9.65
CA ILE A 297 -18.29 26.62 8.43
C ILE A 297 -17.96 28.09 8.27
#